data_64bd6340b1770871cd971ae02eb6d57e
#
_entry.id   64bd6340b1770871cd971ae02eb6d57e
#
_cell.length_a   1.000
_cell.length_b   1.000
_cell.length_c   1.000
_cell.angle_alpha   90.00
_cell.angle_beta   90.00
_cell.angle_gamma   90.00
#
_symmetry.space_group_name_H-M   'P 1'
#
loop_
_entity.id
_entity.type
_entity.pdbx_description
1 polymer ?
#
loop_
_entity_poly.entity_id
_entity_poly.type
_entity_poly.pdbx_seq_one_letter_code
_entity_poly.pdbx_strand_id
1 'polypeptide(L)'
;MSIVHKIGRRKTSVARVYVRPGSGVVTINKKDSKEYFGTDVLVYKVNQPFLLTETVAQYDVTVNVFGGGITGQAEAIRLAVSRALCEI
;
A
#
# COMPACT_ATOMS: atom_id res chain seq x y z
N MET A 1 -10.94 17.88 -0.59
CA MET A 1 -10.30 16.59 -0.91
C MET A 1 -9.37 16.22 0.22
N SER A 2 -9.53 15.06 0.79
CA SER A 2 -8.74 14.66 1.95
C SER A 2 -7.78 13.51 1.61
N ILE A 3 -6.61 13.55 2.23
CA ILE A 3 -5.63 12.47 2.16
C ILE A 3 -5.76 11.68 3.44
N VAL A 4 -5.89 10.38 3.33
CA VAL A 4 -5.92 9.49 4.49
C VAL A 4 -4.52 8.92 4.68
N HIS A 5 -3.97 9.15 5.86
CA HIS A 5 -2.64 8.67 6.22
C HIS A 5 -2.74 7.61 7.32
N LYS A 6 -2.19 6.44 7.08
CA LYS A 6 -2.17 5.35 8.05
C LYS A 6 -0.80 4.68 8.08
N ILE A 7 -0.50 4.06 9.21
CA ILE A 7 0.75 3.32 9.40
C ILE A 7 0.41 1.86 9.63
N GLY A 8 1.13 0.97 8.94
CA GLY A 8 1.05 -0.46 9.16
C GLY A 8 2.41 -0.98 9.60
N ARG A 9 2.39 -1.98 10.48
CA ARG A 9 3.62 -2.58 10.98
C ARG A 9 3.52 -4.10 10.92
N ARG A 10 4.63 -4.72 10.57
CA ARG A 10 4.73 -6.18 10.57
C ARG A 10 6.15 -6.56 10.97
N LYS A 11 6.32 -7.08 12.20
CA LYS A 11 7.63 -7.37 12.77
C LYS A 11 8.49 -6.10 12.75
N THR A 12 9.57 -6.09 11.99
CA THR A 12 10.46 -4.94 11.90
C THR A 12 10.15 -4.00 10.74
N SER A 13 9.13 -4.32 9.95
CA SER A 13 8.75 -3.48 8.81
C SER A 13 7.71 -2.44 9.22
N VAL A 14 7.91 -1.21 8.75
CA VAL A 14 6.99 -0.10 9.00
C VAL A 14 6.62 0.53 7.67
N ALA A 15 5.33 0.65 7.39
CA ALA A 15 4.83 1.28 6.18
C ALA A 15 3.97 2.49 6.53
N ARG A 16 4.27 3.61 5.90
CA ARG A 16 3.44 4.82 5.97
C ARG A 16 2.73 4.96 4.62
N VAL A 17 1.42 4.97 4.66
CA VAL A 17 0.59 4.95 3.47
C VAL A 17 -0.26 6.22 3.41
N TYR A 18 -0.25 6.87 2.26
CA TYR A 18 -1.06 8.06 1.98
C TYR A 18 -1.99 7.71 0.83
N VAL A 19 -3.30 7.74 1.10
CA VAL A 19 -4.32 7.38 0.10
C VAL A 19 -5.11 8.63 -0.24
N ARG A 20 -5.27 8.90 -1.53
CA ARG A 20 -6.04 10.04 -2.02
C ARG A 20 -6.82 9.62 -3.27
N PRO A 21 -7.89 10.33 -3.62
CA PRO A 21 -8.61 10.04 -4.86
C PRO A 21 -7.68 10.13 -6.06
N GLY A 22 -7.79 9.18 -6.97
CA GLY A 22 -6.92 9.12 -8.12
C GLY A 22 -7.34 8.03 -9.10
N SER A 23 -6.36 7.49 -9.81
CA SER A 23 -6.59 6.55 -10.91
C SER A 23 -6.06 5.14 -10.67
N GLY A 24 -5.55 4.85 -9.48
CA GLY A 24 -5.09 3.50 -9.15
C GLY A 24 -3.57 3.33 -9.18
N VAL A 25 -2.82 4.41 -9.08
CA VAL A 25 -1.36 4.34 -9.08
C VAL A 25 -0.85 4.06 -7.67
N VAL A 26 -0.03 3.03 -7.51
CA VAL A 26 0.60 2.71 -6.24
C VAL A 26 2.11 2.94 -6.38
N THR A 27 2.63 3.88 -5.60
CA THR A 27 4.04 4.25 -5.62
C THR A 27 4.67 3.90 -4.27
N ILE A 28 5.74 3.12 -4.29
CA ILE A 28 6.43 2.66 -3.09
C ILE A 28 7.86 3.16 -3.12
N ASN A 29 8.21 3.99 -2.13
CA ASN A 29 9.54 4.60 -2.03
C ASN A 29 9.95 5.24 -3.38
N LYS A 30 9.02 5.98 -3.98
CA LYS A 30 9.18 6.69 -5.26
C LYS A 30 9.34 5.79 -6.47
N LYS A 31 8.96 4.50 -6.36
CA LYS A 31 8.97 3.56 -7.47
C LYS A 31 7.58 2.96 -7.65
N ASP A 32 7.25 2.57 -8.87
CA ASP A 32 6.02 1.82 -9.10
C ASP A 32 6.06 0.52 -8.30
N SER A 33 4.90 0.05 -7.82
CA SER A 33 4.84 -1.14 -6.96
C SER A 33 5.45 -2.37 -7.63
N LYS A 34 5.22 -2.55 -8.92
CA LYS A 34 5.77 -3.69 -9.65
C LYS A 34 7.29 -3.59 -9.75
N GLU A 35 7.81 -2.40 -9.97
CA GLU A 35 9.25 -2.16 -10.01
C GLU A 35 9.88 -2.39 -8.65
N TYR A 36 9.21 -1.94 -7.59
CA TYR A 36 9.74 -2.08 -6.24
C TYR A 36 9.83 -3.54 -5.79
N PHE A 37 8.76 -4.30 -5.97
CA PHE A 37 8.71 -5.69 -5.52
C PHE A 37 9.33 -6.68 -6.49
N GLY A 38 9.22 -6.42 -7.78
CA GLY A 38 9.77 -7.31 -8.81
C GLY A 38 9.02 -8.62 -9.01
N THR A 39 7.96 -8.87 -8.25
CA THR A 39 7.15 -10.09 -8.40
C THR A 39 5.67 -9.74 -8.35
N ASP A 40 4.87 -10.46 -9.14
CA ASP A 40 3.43 -10.23 -9.18
C ASP A 40 2.75 -10.67 -7.90
N VAL A 41 3.32 -11.65 -7.18
CA VAL A 41 2.75 -12.16 -5.94
C VAL A 41 2.67 -11.06 -4.89
N LEU A 42 3.77 -10.32 -4.70
CA LEU A 42 3.80 -9.24 -3.70
C LEU A 42 2.98 -8.04 -4.13
N VAL A 43 2.96 -7.72 -5.42
CA VAL A 43 2.11 -6.66 -5.95
C VAL A 43 0.64 -6.99 -5.71
N TYR A 44 0.24 -8.23 -5.97
CA TYR A 44 -1.12 -8.67 -5.71
C TYR A 44 -1.49 -8.54 -4.24
N LYS A 45 -0.58 -8.93 -3.34
CA LYS A 45 -0.81 -8.84 -1.90
C LYS A 45 -1.08 -7.40 -1.47
N VAL A 46 -0.31 -6.45 -1.97
CA VAL A 46 -0.49 -5.04 -1.65
C VAL A 46 -1.82 -4.51 -2.19
N ASN A 47 -2.23 -4.96 -3.36
CA ASN A 47 -3.47 -4.52 -3.99
C ASN A 47 -4.72 -5.23 -3.47
N GLN A 48 -4.56 -6.29 -2.69
CA GLN A 48 -5.68 -7.09 -2.20
C GLN A 48 -6.76 -6.28 -1.48
N PRO A 49 -6.45 -5.32 -0.61
CA PRO A 49 -7.49 -4.52 0.04
C PRO A 49 -8.36 -3.77 -0.96
N PHE A 50 -7.79 -3.28 -2.05
CA PHE A 50 -8.55 -2.59 -3.08
C PHE A 50 -9.47 -3.55 -3.83
N LEU A 51 -9.01 -4.76 -4.09
CA LEU A 51 -9.83 -5.78 -4.75
C LEU A 51 -11.02 -6.17 -3.87
N LEU A 52 -10.80 -6.32 -2.57
CA LEU A 52 -11.85 -6.71 -1.64
C LEU A 52 -12.90 -5.63 -1.44
N THR A 53 -12.52 -4.36 -1.58
CA THR A 53 -13.45 -3.24 -1.42
C THR A 53 -13.96 -2.70 -2.75
N GLU A 54 -13.55 -3.31 -3.86
CA GLU A 54 -13.94 -2.89 -5.22
C GLU A 54 -13.55 -1.44 -5.52
N THR A 55 -12.39 -1.01 -5.01
CA THR A 55 -11.91 0.37 -5.17
C THR A 55 -10.66 0.45 -6.04
N VAL A 56 -10.36 -0.58 -6.81
CA VAL A 56 -9.26 -0.56 -7.77
C VAL A 56 -9.47 0.60 -8.74
N ALA A 57 -8.41 1.35 -9.01
CA ALA A 57 -8.44 2.49 -9.91
C ALA A 57 -9.24 3.71 -9.39
N GLN A 58 -9.59 3.73 -8.10
CA GLN A 58 -10.27 4.89 -7.51
C GLN A 58 -9.35 5.74 -6.65
N TYR A 59 -8.22 5.20 -6.22
CA TYR A 59 -7.30 5.90 -5.32
C TYR A 59 -5.87 5.78 -5.79
N ASP A 60 -5.10 6.84 -5.57
CA ASP A 60 -3.65 6.79 -5.69
C ASP A 60 -3.07 6.60 -4.30
N VAL A 61 -2.02 5.78 -4.21
CA VAL A 61 -1.39 5.45 -2.95
C VAL A 61 0.10 5.75 -3.02
N THR A 62 0.57 6.54 -2.08
CA THR A 62 2.00 6.80 -1.91
C THR A 62 2.45 6.12 -0.62
N VAL A 63 3.49 5.32 -0.71
CA VAL A 63 3.98 4.52 0.39
C VAL A 63 5.45 4.83 0.67
N ASN A 64 5.76 5.03 1.95
CA ASN A 64 7.13 5.02 2.44
C ASN A 64 7.25 3.82 3.37
N VAL A 65 8.12 2.87 3.03
CA VAL A 65 8.29 1.64 3.79
C VAL A 65 9.76 1.38 4.05
N PHE A 66 10.05 0.84 5.23
CA PHE A 66 11.42 0.51 5.61
C PHE A 66 11.43 -0.62 6.63
N GLY A 67 12.62 -1.19 6.80
CA GLY A 67 12.85 -2.26 7.78
C GLY A 67 12.40 -3.62 7.29
N GLY A 68 12.92 -4.67 7.93
CA GLY A 68 12.58 -6.05 7.63
C GLY A 68 12.90 -6.48 6.19
N GLY A 69 12.33 -7.60 5.78
CA GLY A 69 12.46 -8.10 4.42
C GLY A 69 11.31 -7.65 3.55
N ILE A 70 11.44 -7.86 2.24
CA ILE A 70 10.47 -7.37 1.27
C ILE A 70 9.07 -7.95 1.48
N THR A 71 8.98 -9.21 1.91
CA THR A 71 7.69 -9.84 2.21
C THR A 71 7.02 -9.18 3.41
N GLY A 72 7.79 -8.89 4.46
CA GLY A 72 7.27 -8.18 5.63
C GLY A 72 6.83 -6.77 5.28
N GLN A 73 7.55 -6.12 4.36
CA GLN A 73 7.17 -4.79 3.88
C GLN A 73 5.83 -4.84 3.14
N ALA A 74 5.62 -5.84 2.28
CA ALA A 74 4.35 -5.99 1.58
C ALA A 74 3.19 -6.20 2.56
N GLU A 75 3.41 -6.98 3.61
CA GLU A 75 2.40 -7.19 4.67
C GLU A 75 2.10 -5.88 5.41
N ALA A 76 3.13 -5.11 5.76
CA ALA A 76 2.94 -3.84 6.45
C ALA A 76 2.14 -2.87 5.60
N ILE A 77 2.43 -2.81 4.29
CA ILE A 77 1.71 -1.97 3.36
C ILE A 77 0.25 -2.41 3.27
N ARG A 78 0.00 -3.71 3.14
CA ARG A 78 -1.35 -4.25 3.07
C ARG A 78 -2.17 -3.86 4.29
N LEU A 79 -1.60 -3.97 5.48
CA LEU A 79 -2.28 -3.58 6.72
C LEU A 79 -2.58 -2.08 6.75
N ALA A 80 -1.63 -1.24 6.35
CA ALA A 80 -1.82 0.20 6.33
C ALA A 80 -2.90 0.60 5.33
N VAL A 81 -2.89 0.01 4.14
CA VAL A 81 -3.90 0.27 3.11
C VAL A 81 -5.29 -0.15 3.59
N SER A 82 -5.38 -1.32 4.23
CA SER A 82 -6.66 -1.79 4.78
C SER A 82 -7.20 -0.81 5.80
N ARG A 83 -6.35 -0.29 6.67
CA ARG A 83 -6.77 0.71 7.67
C ARG A 83 -7.22 2.01 7.01
N ALA A 84 -6.51 2.43 5.97
CA ALA A 84 -6.88 3.64 5.24
C ALA A 84 -8.24 3.50 4.55
N LEU A 85 -8.50 2.36 3.93
CA LEU A 85 -9.78 2.11 3.26
C LEU A 85 -10.93 2.01 4.25
N CYS A 86 -10.69 1.52 5.45
CA CYS A 86 -11.71 1.52 6.51
C CYS A 86 -12.08 2.94 6.95
N GLU A 87 -11.14 3.89 6.82
CA GLU A 87 -11.37 5.28 7.17
C GLU A 87 -12.20 6.02 6.13
N ILE A 88 -12.10 5.60 4.89
CA ILE A 88 -12.84 6.18 3.79
C ILE A 88 -14.25 5.60 3.73
#